data_e3968757cceeef3f9d738f8b9fae040c
#
_entry.id   e3968757cceeef3f9d738f8b9fae040c
#
_cell.length_a   1.000
_cell.length_b   1.000
_cell.length_c   1.000
_cell.angle_alpha   90.00
_cell.angle_beta   90.00
_cell.angle_gamma   90.00
#
_symmetry.space_group_name_H-M   'P 1'
#
loop_
_entity.id
_entity.type
_entity.pdbx_description
1 polymer ?
#
loop_
_entity_poly.entity_id
_entity_poly.type
_entity_poly.pdbx_seq_one_letter_code
_entity_poly.pdbx_strand_id
1 'polypeptide(L)'
;LLAQGHWHHGVIGIVAARLVERYQRPVALLASDGEGTMRASVRAPEGFAVDRALQDCSELLDRYGGHPAAGGFTVQITAVSALHQALNLLASSWLESRGLDLLVQPEALLELDQIDHAFWQSLQKLEPFGAGHPKPLFWSRGCRIIDRQLLRGGHLRLKLEQNGVERQAIVWRWPENAALSQRIDATYTVTQNHWRGETRFQLDIKSLRPHLETMELHRSNGSYRVQRVDHESLELINADGESLVTHINHEG
;
A
#
# COMPACT_ATOMS: atom_id res chain seq x y z
N LEU A 1 0.32 -1.33 19.55
CA LEU A 1 1.30 -2.19 20.25
C LEU A 1 0.70 -3.57 20.48
N LEU A 2 1.47 -4.65 20.26
CA LEU A 2 1.10 -6.04 20.54
C LEU A 2 2.21 -6.69 21.36
N ALA A 3 1.83 -7.46 22.39
CA ALA A 3 2.76 -8.09 23.30
C ALA A 3 2.40 -9.58 23.52
N GLN A 4 3.40 -10.46 23.39
CA GLN A 4 3.24 -11.89 23.68
C GLN A 4 4.55 -12.46 24.23
N GLY A 5 4.48 -13.12 25.39
CA GLY A 5 5.65 -13.62 26.10
C GLY A 5 6.47 -14.68 25.33
N HIS A 6 5.83 -15.47 24.47
CA HIS A 6 6.47 -16.59 23.75
C HIS A 6 6.99 -16.23 22.36
N TRP A 7 6.87 -15.00 21.93
CA TRP A 7 7.42 -14.61 20.62
C TRP A 7 8.96 -14.58 20.64
N HIS A 8 9.54 -14.92 19.50
CA HIS A 8 10.99 -14.94 19.36
C HIS A 8 11.51 -13.57 18.93
N HIS A 9 12.50 -13.03 19.67
CA HIS A 9 13.08 -11.70 19.41
C HIS A 9 13.62 -11.52 17.98
N GLY A 10 14.15 -12.58 17.37
CA GLY A 10 14.69 -12.54 16.00
C GLY A 10 13.64 -12.31 14.90
N VAL A 11 12.36 -12.52 15.19
CA VAL A 11 11.28 -12.40 14.17
C VAL A 11 10.37 -11.21 14.38
N ILE A 12 10.25 -10.65 15.59
CA ILE A 12 9.31 -9.56 15.87
C ILE A 12 9.58 -8.32 15.00
N GLY A 13 10.83 -8.02 14.67
CA GLY A 13 11.18 -6.92 13.78
C GLY A 13 10.70 -7.11 12.34
N ILE A 14 10.78 -8.35 11.82
CA ILE A 14 10.30 -8.70 10.49
C ILE A 14 8.78 -8.66 10.45
N VAL A 15 8.11 -9.18 11.47
CA VAL A 15 6.65 -9.16 11.58
C VAL A 15 6.14 -7.73 11.73
N ALA A 16 6.80 -6.89 12.54
CA ALA A 16 6.45 -5.47 12.68
C ALA A 16 6.52 -4.74 11.33
N ALA A 17 7.58 -4.96 10.53
CA ALA A 17 7.69 -4.38 9.20
C ALA A 17 6.53 -4.81 8.28
N ARG A 18 6.16 -6.11 8.32
CA ARG A 18 5.02 -6.62 7.54
C ARG A 18 3.68 -6.01 7.94
N LEU A 19 3.49 -5.77 9.22
CA LEU A 19 2.27 -5.12 9.71
C LEU A 19 2.22 -3.64 9.29
N VAL A 20 3.37 -2.94 9.31
CA VAL A 20 3.46 -1.58 8.77
C VAL A 20 3.13 -1.54 7.28
N GLU A 21 3.73 -2.42 6.46
CA GLU A 21 3.41 -2.55 5.04
C GLU A 21 1.89 -2.73 4.80
N ARG A 22 1.26 -3.57 5.61
CA ARG A 22 -0.15 -3.94 5.46
C ARG A 22 -1.13 -2.87 5.95
N TYR A 23 -0.83 -2.26 7.10
CA TYR A 23 -1.79 -1.39 7.79
C TYR A 23 -1.41 0.10 7.72
N GLN A 24 -0.21 0.41 7.23
CA GLN A 24 0.32 1.79 7.13
C GLN A 24 0.22 2.57 8.46
N ARG A 25 0.50 1.88 9.57
CA ARG A 25 0.46 2.41 10.93
C ARG A 25 1.74 2.07 11.68
N PRO A 26 2.17 2.89 12.65
CA PRO A 26 3.26 2.52 13.55
C PRO A 26 2.94 1.22 14.31
N VAL A 27 3.91 0.32 14.38
CA VAL A 27 3.76 -1.00 15.00
C VAL A 27 4.90 -1.25 15.97
N ALA A 28 4.57 -1.59 17.22
CA ALA A 28 5.50 -2.09 18.21
C ALA A 28 5.11 -3.53 18.60
N LEU A 29 6.03 -4.47 18.44
CA LEU A 29 5.87 -5.87 18.85
C LEU A 29 6.82 -6.17 20.00
N LEU A 30 6.28 -6.72 21.07
CA LEU A 30 6.99 -7.00 22.30
C LEU A 30 7.04 -8.51 22.58
N ALA A 31 8.21 -8.98 22.97
CA ALA A 31 8.42 -10.36 23.44
C ALA A 31 9.05 -10.34 24.84
N SER A 32 8.78 -11.35 25.66
CA SER A 32 9.35 -11.45 27.00
C SER A 32 10.88 -11.64 26.93
N ASP A 33 11.59 -10.97 27.83
CA ASP A 33 13.04 -11.13 28.00
C ASP A 33 13.40 -12.10 29.17
N GLY A 34 12.38 -12.65 29.83
CA GLY A 34 12.52 -13.66 30.89
C GLY A 34 12.75 -13.12 32.30
N GLU A 35 13.01 -11.80 32.46
CA GLU A 35 13.36 -11.16 33.74
C GLU A 35 12.31 -10.13 34.20
N GLY A 36 11.03 -10.35 33.87
CA GLY A 36 9.97 -9.38 34.21
C GLY A 36 9.93 -8.18 33.25
N THR A 37 10.75 -8.19 32.20
CA THR A 37 10.83 -7.18 31.17
C THR A 37 10.34 -7.70 29.83
N MET A 38 10.03 -6.77 28.93
CA MET A 38 9.72 -7.06 27.53
C MET A 38 10.63 -6.26 26.62
N ARG A 39 11.12 -6.93 25.60
CA ARG A 39 11.93 -6.33 24.53
C ARG A 39 11.09 -6.13 23.29
N ALA A 40 11.16 -4.94 22.72
CA ALA A 40 10.35 -4.53 21.60
C ALA A 40 11.16 -4.27 20.33
N SER A 41 10.48 -4.51 19.20
CA SER A 41 10.88 -3.98 17.92
C SER A 41 9.77 -3.08 17.36
N VAL A 42 10.15 -1.87 16.97
CA VAL A 42 9.24 -0.85 16.46
C VAL A 42 9.54 -0.60 14.98
N ARG A 43 8.50 -0.47 14.20
CA ARG A 43 8.54 -0.06 12.80
C ARG A 43 7.45 0.96 12.54
N ALA A 44 7.70 1.91 11.65
CA ALA A 44 6.71 2.90 11.29
C ALA A 44 6.75 3.23 9.79
N PRO A 45 5.62 3.71 9.24
CA PRO A 45 5.60 4.28 7.90
C PRO A 45 6.36 5.60 7.86
N GLU A 46 6.69 6.04 6.66
CA GLU A 46 7.32 7.33 6.45
C GLU A 46 6.51 8.48 7.06
N GLY A 47 7.20 9.41 7.69
CA GLY A 47 6.61 10.57 8.35
C GLY A 47 6.29 10.38 9.83
N PHE A 48 6.32 9.16 10.38
CA PHE A 48 6.27 8.92 11.83
C PHE A 48 7.70 8.70 12.37
N ALA A 49 8.15 9.57 13.25
CA ALA A 49 9.49 9.50 13.81
C ALA A 49 9.51 8.61 15.07
N VAL A 50 9.94 7.34 14.90
CA VAL A 50 10.04 6.34 15.98
C VAL A 50 10.98 6.80 17.09
N ASP A 51 12.15 7.34 16.74
CA ASP A 51 13.14 7.84 17.68
C ASP A 51 12.58 8.92 18.62
N ARG A 52 11.83 9.89 18.07
CA ARG A 52 11.14 10.93 18.85
C ARG A 52 10.04 10.35 19.72
N ALA A 53 9.19 9.49 19.17
CA ALA A 53 8.12 8.85 19.94
C ALA A 53 8.65 8.04 21.12
N LEU A 54 9.79 7.35 20.96
CA LEU A 54 10.45 6.65 22.06
C LEU A 54 11.09 7.61 23.06
N GLN A 55 11.64 8.72 22.60
CA GLN A 55 12.17 9.77 23.47
C GLN A 55 11.07 10.41 24.32
N ASP A 56 9.90 10.70 23.74
CA ASP A 56 8.74 11.25 24.45
C ASP A 56 8.19 10.29 25.52
N CYS A 57 8.43 8.99 25.36
CA CYS A 57 8.05 7.94 26.31
C CYS A 57 9.22 7.46 27.20
N SER A 58 10.34 8.18 27.23
CA SER A 58 11.60 7.73 27.87
C SER A 58 11.46 7.35 29.36
N GLU A 59 10.61 8.04 30.11
CA GLU A 59 10.37 7.75 31.52
C GLU A 59 9.71 6.39 31.80
N LEU A 60 9.07 5.80 30.77
CA LEU A 60 8.44 4.48 30.84
C LEU A 60 9.36 3.35 30.33
N LEU A 61 10.54 3.67 29.83
CA LEU A 61 11.44 2.75 29.15
C LEU A 61 12.74 2.56 29.93
N ASP A 62 13.17 1.30 30.10
CA ASP A 62 14.48 0.97 30.69
C ASP A 62 15.62 1.32 29.72
N ARG A 63 15.43 0.99 28.44
CA ARG A 63 16.36 1.27 27.34
C ARG A 63 15.58 1.50 26.07
N TYR A 64 16.04 2.39 25.23
CA TYR A 64 15.47 2.62 23.90
C TYR A 64 16.52 3.16 22.93
N GLY A 65 16.23 3.02 21.63
CA GLY A 65 17.04 3.60 20.57
C GLY A 65 16.48 3.27 19.19
N GLY A 66 16.93 4.02 18.21
CA GLY A 66 16.47 3.81 16.82
C GLY A 66 16.72 5.00 15.93
N HIS A 67 16.09 4.92 14.77
CA HIS A 67 16.03 5.94 13.73
C HIS A 67 14.56 6.25 13.41
N PRO A 68 14.24 7.26 12.61
CA PRO A 68 12.84 7.62 12.33
C PRO A 68 11.96 6.45 11.85
N ALA A 69 12.47 5.54 11.03
CA ALA A 69 11.68 4.43 10.49
C ALA A 69 11.64 3.17 11.38
N ALA A 70 12.58 3.00 12.31
CA ALA A 70 12.75 1.76 13.06
C ALA A 70 13.46 1.98 14.39
N GLY A 71 13.00 1.29 15.43
CA GLY A 71 13.61 1.36 16.75
C GLY A 71 13.38 0.11 17.56
N GLY A 72 13.87 0.13 18.78
CA GLY A 72 13.65 -0.90 19.78
C GLY A 72 13.73 -0.33 21.17
N PHE A 73 13.10 -1.01 22.11
CA PHE A 73 13.14 -0.63 23.52
C PHE A 73 13.00 -1.85 24.43
N THR A 74 13.32 -1.63 25.70
CA THR A 74 13.04 -2.56 26.80
C THR A 74 12.15 -1.84 27.80
N VAL A 75 11.13 -2.54 28.32
CA VAL A 75 10.12 -2.01 29.22
C VAL A 75 9.75 -3.04 30.28
N GLN A 76 9.50 -2.60 31.52
CA GLN A 76 8.94 -3.45 32.56
C GLN A 76 7.52 -3.90 32.19
N ILE A 77 7.18 -5.17 32.44
CA ILE A 77 5.84 -5.71 32.15
C ILE A 77 4.74 -4.84 32.76
N THR A 78 4.98 -4.31 33.95
CA THR A 78 4.04 -3.43 34.67
C THR A 78 3.80 -2.10 33.98
N ALA A 79 4.75 -1.60 33.21
CA ALA A 79 4.66 -0.33 32.48
C ALA A 79 4.09 -0.45 31.06
N VAL A 80 3.91 -1.68 30.55
CA VAL A 80 3.44 -1.92 29.17
C VAL A 80 2.10 -1.22 28.87
N SER A 81 1.16 -1.23 29.82
CA SER A 81 -0.16 -0.61 29.61
C SER A 81 -0.06 0.91 29.50
N ALA A 82 0.73 1.55 30.35
CA ALA A 82 0.96 3.02 30.31
C ALA A 82 1.69 3.42 29.02
N LEU A 83 2.71 2.66 28.64
CA LEU A 83 3.43 2.86 27.38
C LEU A 83 2.52 2.69 26.14
N HIS A 84 1.62 1.69 26.17
CA HIS A 84 0.65 1.50 25.10
C HIS A 84 -0.25 2.74 24.92
N GLN A 85 -0.74 3.30 26.02
CA GLN A 85 -1.57 4.51 25.97
C GLN A 85 -0.79 5.71 25.43
N ALA A 86 0.44 5.93 25.90
CA ALA A 86 1.28 7.03 25.45
C ALA A 86 1.61 6.93 23.94
N LEU A 87 2.04 5.75 23.48
CA LEU A 87 2.33 5.53 22.07
C LEU A 87 1.08 5.61 21.17
N ASN A 88 -0.09 5.21 21.68
CA ASN A 88 -1.34 5.35 20.94
C ASN A 88 -1.73 6.82 20.77
N LEU A 89 -1.57 7.66 21.77
CA LEU A 89 -1.84 9.10 21.67
C LEU A 89 -0.96 9.74 20.58
N LEU A 90 0.35 9.46 20.61
CA LEU A 90 1.28 9.96 19.59
C LEU A 90 0.92 9.45 18.18
N ALA A 91 0.59 8.17 18.04
CA ALA A 91 0.21 7.58 16.76
C ALA A 91 -1.13 8.12 16.25
N SER A 92 -2.12 8.35 17.12
CA SER A 92 -3.42 8.91 16.74
C SER A 92 -3.29 10.35 16.26
N SER A 93 -2.56 11.19 16.98
CA SER A 93 -2.30 12.57 16.57
C SER A 93 -1.59 12.64 15.20
N TRP A 94 -0.62 11.76 14.99
CA TRP A 94 0.05 11.67 13.69
C TRP A 94 -0.88 11.19 12.57
N LEU A 95 -1.75 10.20 12.84
CA LEU A 95 -2.72 9.70 11.85
C LEU A 95 -3.75 10.77 11.47
N GLU A 96 -4.23 11.53 12.45
CA GLU A 96 -5.16 12.65 12.22
C GLU A 96 -4.52 13.75 11.37
N SER A 97 -3.24 14.06 11.60
CA SER A 97 -2.52 15.09 10.83
C SER A 97 -2.24 14.67 9.38
N ARG A 98 -2.16 13.36 9.10
CA ARG A 98 -1.85 12.82 7.77
C ARG A 98 -3.07 12.73 6.85
N GLY A 99 -4.28 12.80 7.39
CA GLY A 99 -5.49 12.39 6.67
C GLY A 99 -5.56 10.87 6.50
N LEU A 100 -6.78 10.34 6.35
CA LEU A 100 -7.01 8.89 6.25
C LEU A 100 -6.66 8.29 4.87
N ASP A 101 -6.29 9.13 3.90
CA ASP A 101 -6.08 8.68 2.54
C ASP A 101 -4.68 8.08 2.36
N LEU A 102 -4.67 6.79 2.12
CA LEU A 102 -3.52 6.09 1.53
C LEU A 102 -3.32 6.63 0.10
N LEU A 103 -2.66 7.78 0.00
CA LEU A 103 -2.41 8.41 -1.28
C LEU A 103 -1.35 7.59 -2.03
N VAL A 104 -1.78 6.85 -3.03
CA VAL A 104 -0.87 6.22 -4.00
C VAL A 104 -0.57 7.26 -5.06
N GLN A 105 0.70 7.67 -5.16
CA GLN A 105 1.17 8.67 -6.13
C GLN A 105 2.01 8.00 -7.21
N PRO A 106 1.42 7.56 -8.33
CA PRO A 106 2.19 7.09 -9.48
C PRO A 106 2.83 8.28 -10.21
N GLU A 107 4.03 8.07 -10.73
CA GLU A 107 4.77 9.07 -11.51
C GLU A 107 4.14 9.33 -12.88
N ALA A 108 3.53 8.30 -13.49
CA ALA A 108 2.91 8.44 -14.80
C ALA A 108 1.76 7.45 -15.02
N LEU A 109 0.78 7.89 -15.82
CA LEU A 109 -0.20 7.02 -16.47
C LEU A 109 0.45 6.42 -17.72
N LEU A 110 0.36 5.10 -17.86
CA LEU A 110 0.84 4.36 -19.04
C LEU A 110 -0.28 3.49 -19.60
N GLU A 111 -0.37 3.47 -20.91
CA GLU A 111 -1.07 2.40 -21.63
C GLU A 111 -0.14 1.18 -21.76
N LEU A 112 -0.70 -0.04 -21.80
CA LEU A 112 0.12 -1.26 -21.81
C LEU A 112 1.01 -1.39 -23.06
N ASP A 113 0.66 -0.77 -24.17
CA ASP A 113 1.45 -0.74 -25.41
C ASP A 113 2.69 0.12 -25.30
N GLN A 114 2.67 1.15 -24.43
CA GLN A 114 3.82 2.01 -24.17
C GLN A 114 4.94 1.29 -23.39
N ILE A 115 4.66 0.14 -22.79
CA ILE A 115 5.66 -0.65 -22.06
C ILE A 115 6.41 -1.55 -23.05
N ASP A 116 7.26 -0.94 -23.83
CA ASP A 116 8.09 -1.57 -24.85
C ASP A 116 9.58 -1.62 -24.46
N HIS A 117 10.42 -2.02 -25.40
CA HIS A 117 11.86 -2.11 -25.16
C HIS A 117 12.52 -0.71 -25.04
N ALA A 118 12.04 0.29 -25.76
CA ALA A 118 12.56 1.65 -25.69
C ALA A 118 12.22 2.29 -24.34
N PHE A 119 10.99 2.09 -23.85
CA PHE A 119 10.59 2.46 -22.50
C PHE A 119 11.49 1.79 -21.45
N TRP A 120 11.71 0.49 -21.55
CA TRP A 120 12.57 -0.25 -20.61
C TRP A 120 13.99 0.28 -20.58
N GLN A 121 14.60 0.54 -21.75
CA GLN A 121 15.93 1.13 -21.85
C GLN A 121 15.99 2.52 -21.18
N SER A 122 14.94 3.31 -21.32
CA SER A 122 14.86 4.63 -20.67
C SER A 122 14.73 4.50 -19.15
N LEU A 123 13.94 3.53 -18.68
CA LEU A 123 13.78 3.23 -17.26
C LEU A 123 15.11 2.77 -16.62
N GLN A 124 15.89 1.94 -17.33
CA GLN A 124 17.21 1.49 -16.84
C GLN A 124 18.22 2.62 -16.65
N LYS A 125 18.11 3.72 -17.42
CA LYS A 125 19.00 4.90 -17.25
C LYS A 125 18.79 5.62 -15.92
N LEU A 126 17.68 5.36 -15.23
CA LEU A 126 17.38 5.92 -13.91
C LEU A 126 18.00 5.10 -12.78
N GLU A 127 18.55 3.92 -13.04
CA GLU A 127 19.21 3.11 -12.02
C GLU A 127 20.53 3.76 -11.52
N PRO A 128 20.95 3.50 -10.26
CA PRO A 128 20.42 2.49 -9.33
C PRO A 128 19.25 3.00 -8.47
N PHE A 129 18.25 2.16 -8.30
CA PHE A 129 17.14 2.44 -7.37
C PHE A 129 17.49 2.01 -5.94
N GLY A 130 16.96 2.74 -4.95
CA GLY A 130 17.21 2.49 -3.53
C GLY A 130 16.30 3.33 -2.63
N ALA A 131 16.63 3.43 -1.34
CA ALA A 131 15.79 4.09 -0.33
C ALA A 131 15.51 5.58 -0.65
N GLY A 132 16.50 6.32 -1.17
CA GLY A 132 16.33 7.74 -1.56
C GLY A 132 15.92 7.94 -3.01
N HIS A 133 15.82 6.86 -3.79
CA HIS A 133 15.44 6.88 -5.21
C HIS A 133 14.69 5.60 -5.55
N PRO A 134 13.40 5.49 -5.18
CA PRO A 134 12.60 4.28 -5.37
C PRO A 134 12.34 4.00 -6.85
N LYS A 135 12.00 2.74 -7.16
CA LYS A 135 11.56 2.39 -8.51
C LYS A 135 10.30 3.17 -8.86
N PRO A 136 10.22 3.79 -10.05
CA PRO A 136 9.04 4.50 -10.48
C PRO A 136 7.78 3.63 -10.44
N LEU A 137 6.72 4.20 -9.89
CA LEU A 137 5.40 3.61 -9.82
C LEU A 137 4.56 4.11 -10.98
N PHE A 138 4.03 3.21 -11.78
CA PHE A 138 3.18 3.53 -12.92
C PHE A 138 1.74 3.13 -12.66
N TRP A 139 0.83 3.70 -13.43
CA TRP A 139 -0.59 3.43 -13.34
C TRP A 139 -1.19 3.18 -14.73
N SER A 140 -1.99 2.12 -14.87
CA SER A 140 -2.81 1.87 -16.05
C SER A 140 -4.27 1.73 -15.65
N ARG A 141 -5.17 2.27 -16.49
CA ARG A 141 -6.61 2.27 -16.25
C ARG A 141 -7.32 1.25 -17.12
N GLY A 142 -8.40 0.69 -16.61
CA GLY A 142 -9.32 -0.12 -17.40
C GLY A 142 -8.75 -1.40 -18.00
N CYS A 143 -7.65 -1.92 -17.43
CA CYS A 143 -7.06 -3.16 -17.87
C CYS A 143 -8.03 -4.33 -17.69
N ARG A 144 -8.31 -5.09 -18.74
CA ARG A 144 -9.13 -6.30 -18.69
C ARG A 144 -8.30 -7.48 -18.22
N ILE A 145 -8.78 -8.23 -17.25
CA ILE A 145 -8.18 -9.49 -16.83
C ILE A 145 -8.66 -10.59 -17.78
N ILE A 146 -7.75 -11.15 -18.58
CA ILE A 146 -8.04 -12.21 -19.54
C ILE A 146 -7.62 -13.59 -19.05
N ASP A 147 -6.70 -13.65 -18.06
CA ASP A 147 -6.33 -14.90 -17.37
C ASP A 147 -5.90 -14.59 -15.93
N ARG A 148 -6.17 -15.54 -15.03
CA ARG A 148 -5.75 -15.47 -13.62
C ARG A 148 -5.34 -16.85 -13.10
N GLN A 149 -4.25 -16.90 -12.37
CA GLN A 149 -3.76 -18.13 -11.74
C GLN A 149 -3.23 -17.85 -10.34
N LEU A 150 -3.79 -18.56 -9.35
CA LEU A 150 -3.24 -18.56 -8.01
C LEU A 150 -1.98 -19.42 -7.97
N LEU A 151 -0.89 -18.84 -7.48
CA LEU A 151 0.41 -19.48 -7.34
C LEU A 151 0.63 -19.97 -5.91
N ARG A 152 1.54 -20.93 -5.73
CA ARG A 152 1.98 -21.36 -4.39
C ARG A 152 2.51 -20.16 -3.59
N GLY A 153 2.18 -20.12 -2.30
CA GLY A 153 2.58 -19.00 -1.42
C GLY A 153 1.60 -17.81 -1.43
N GLY A 154 0.39 -17.99 -2.00
CA GLY A 154 -0.66 -16.95 -1.98
C GLY A 154 -0.38 -15.78 -2.91
N HIS A 155 0.29 -16.00 -4.03
CA HIS A 155 0.50 -14.98 -5.07
C HIS A 155 -0.50 -15.16 -6.19
N LEU A 156 -0.90 -14.06 -6.84
CA LEU A 156 -1.81 -14.11 -7.98
C LEU A 156 -1.08 -13.65 -9.25
N ARG A 157 -1.01 -14.53 -10.25
CA ARG A 157 -0.57 -14.18 -11.59
C ARG A 157 -1.78 -13.77 -12.42
N LEU A 158 -1.66 -12.64 -13.09
CA LEU A 158 -2.67 -12.10 -13.98
C LEU A 158 -2.10 -11.96 -15.38
N LYS A 159 -2.97 -12.08 -16.36
CA LYS A 159 -2.74 -11.63 -17.72
C LYS A 159 -3.69 -10.48 -17.98
N LEU A 160 -3.14 -9.30 -18.14
CA LEU A 160 -3.87 -8.05 -18.38
C LEU A 160 -3.86 -7.73 -19.86
N GLU A 161 -4.96 -7.21 -20.35
CA GLU A 161 -5.12 -6.77 -21.74
C GLU A 161 -5.64 -5.32 -21.75
N GLN A 162 -5.09 -4.50 -22.64
CA GLN A 162 -5.55 -3.15 -22.90
C GLN A 162 -5.19 -2.80 -24.35
N ASN A 163 -6.16 -2.31 -25.12
CA ASN A 163 -6.00 -1.91 -26.51
C ASN A 163 -5.35 -2.99 -27.41
N GLY A 164 -5.68 -4.28 -27.16
CA GLY A 164 -5.12 -5.40 -27.90
C GLY A 164 -3.71 -5.84 -27.46
N VAL A 165 -3.11 -5.18 -26.49
CA VAL A 165 -1.79 -5.53 -25.95
C VAL A 165 -1.93 -6.28 -24.64
N GLU A 166 -1.23 -7.40 -24.52
CA GLU A 166 -1.23 -8.25 -23.34
C GLU A 166 0.05 -8.09 -22.53
N ARG A 167 -0.08 -8.03 -21.19
CA ARG A 167 1.05 -8.02 -20.24
C ARG A 167 0.81 -8.99 -19.10
N GLN A 168 1.89 -9.65 -18.69
CA GLN A 168 1.87 -10.45 -17.46
C GLN A 168 2.03 -9.56 -16.25
N ALA A 169 1.28 -9.88 -15.20
CA ALA A 169 1.33 -9.14 -13.94
C ALA A 169 1.35 -10.13 -12.76
N ILE A 170 2.01 -9.73 -11.68
CA ILE A 170 2.03 -10.49 -10.42
C ILE A 170 1.54 -9.59 -9.30
N VAL A 171 0.60 -10.12 -8.52
CA VAL A 171 0.18 -9.56 -7.24
C VAL A 171 0.76 -10.44 -6.15
N TRP A 172 1.69 -9.91 -5.39
CA TRP A 172 2.32 -10.64 -4.31
C TRP A 172 1.39 -10.70 -3.09
N ARG A 173 1.22 -11.88 -2.48
CA ARG A 173 0.41 -12.07 -1.27
C ARG A 173 -1.04 -11.62 -1.45
N TRP A 174 -1.68 -12.15 -2.48
CA TRP A 174 -3.11 -11.91 -2.72
C TRP A 174 -3.95 -12.55 -1.60
N PRO A 175 -4.89 -11.82 -0.97
CA PRO A 175 -5.81 -12.43 0.00
C PRO A 175 -6.73 -13.43 -0.68
N GLU A 176 -6.84 -14.66 -0.15
CA GLU A 176 -7.59 -15.77 -0.78
C GLU A 176 -9.06 -15.41 -1.08
N ASN A 177 -9.67 -14.57 -0.24
CA ASN A 177 -11.08 -14.18 -0.36
C ASN A 177 -11.28 -12.79 -0.97
N ALA A 178 -10.24 -12.18 -1.56
CA ALA A 178 -10.40 -10.87 -2.16
C ALA A 178 -11.14 -10.96 -3.49
N ALA A 179 -12.21 -10.15 -3.64
CA ALA A 179 -12.90 -10.01 -4.90
C ALA A 179 -12.01 -9.33 -5.94
N LEU A 180 -12.08 -9.79 -7.17
CA LEU A 180 -11.33 -9.24 -8.29
C LEU A 180 -12.28 -8.94 -9.44
N SER A 181 -12.41 -7.67 -9.78
CA SER A 181 -13.22 -7.21 -10.90
C SER A 181 -12.58 -7.63 -12.23
N GLN A 182 -13.39 -7.84 -13.27
CA GLN A 182 -12.92 -8.20 -14.61
C GLN A 182 -12.12 -7.05 -15.27
N ARG A 183 -12.46 -5.79 -14.96
CA ARG A 183 -11.72 -4.60 -15.35
C ARG A 183 -11.17 -3.90 -14.13
N ILE A 184 -9.91 -3.52 -14.17
CA ILE A 184 -9.18 -2.93 -13.05
C ILE A 184 -8.36 -1.74 -13.48
N ASP A 185 -8.16 -0.83 -12.54
CA ASP A 185 -7.03 0.09 -12.55
C ASP A 185 -5.93 -0.51 -11.69
N ALA A 186 -4.69 -0.44 -12.15
CA ALA A 186 -3.57 -1.06 -11.47
C ALA A 186 -2.39 -0.11 -11.34
N THR A 187 -1.78 -0.05 -10.17
CA THR A 187 -0.45 0.55 -9.99
C THR A 187 0.61 -0.53 -9.90
N TYR A 188 1.76 -0.28 -10.52
CA TYR A 188 2.80 -1.29 -10.65
C TYR A 188 4.18 -0.68 -10.89
N THR A 189 5.20 -1.47 -10.60
CA THR A 189 6.55 -1.25 -11.14
C THR A 189 6.80 -2.23 -12.28
N VAL A 190 7.56 -1.81 -13.29
CA VAL A 190 7.90 -2.70 -14.42
C VAL A 190 9.16 -3.47 -14.09
N THR A 191 9.15 -4.76 -14.39
CA THR A 191 10.31 -5.66 -14.29
C THR A 191 10.49 -6.42 -15.59
N GLN A 192 11.70 -6.89 -15.83
CA GLN A 192 12.01 -7.74 -16.97
C GLN A 192 12.23 -9.17 -16.50
N ASN A 193 11.53 -10.10 -17.11
CA ASN A 193 11.66 -11.52 -16.82
C ASN A 193 12.24 -12.24 -18.02
N HIS A 194 13.28 -13.05 -17.79
CA HIS A 194 13.90 -13.90 -18.79
C HIS A 194 13.45 -15.35 -18.57
N TRP A 195 12.66 -15.88 -19.50
CA TRP A 195 12.20 -17.25 -19.43
C TRP A 195 12.34 -17.94 -20.79
N ARG A 196 13.05 -19.08 -20.84
CA ARG A 196 13.29 -19.87 -22.03
C ARG A 196 13.89 -19.10 -23.22
N GLY A 197 14.78 -18.15 -22.93
CA GLY A 197 15.42 -17.32 -23.95
C GLY A 197 14.60 -16.13 -24.46
N GLU A 198 13.35 -15.99 -24.01
CA GLU A 198 12.52 -14.82 -24.29
C GLU A 198 12.59 -13.82 -23.15
N THR A 199 12.68 -12.55 -23.50
CA THR A 199 12.60 -11.43 -22.58
C THR A 199 11.19 -10.87 -22.63
N ARG A 200 10.49 -10.87 -21.47
CA ARG A 200 9.14 -10.34 -21.33
C ARG A 200 9.08 -9.32 -20.22
N PHE A 201 8.29 -8.28 -20.42
CA PHE A 201 7.99 -7.33 -19.36
C PHE A 201 6.89 -7.88 -18.47
N GLN A 202 7.09 -7.72 -17.17
CA GLN A 202 6.15 -8.13 -16.13
C GLN A 202 5.82 -6.93 -15.26
N LEU A 203 4.56 -6.81 -14.89
CA LEU A 203 4.06 -5.78 -14.00
C LEU A 203 4.01 -6.33 -12.57
N ASP A 204 4.83 -5.76 -11.68
CA ASP A 204 4.78 -6.04 -10.25
C ASP A 204 3.73 -5.13 -9.61
N ILE A 205 2.52 -5.65 -9.45
CA ILE A 205 1.37 -4.90 -8.95
C ILE A 205 1.59 -4.48 -7.50
N LYS A 206 1.34 -3.21 -7.22
CA LYS A 206 1.38 -2.61 -5.88
C LYS A 206 -0.01 -2.40 -5.31
N SER A 207 -0.95 -1.94 -6.14
CA SER A 207 -2.37 -1.86 -5.77
C SER A 207 -3.28 -2.10 -6.97
N LEU A 208 -4.49 -2.54 -6.67
CA LEU A 208 -5.56 -2.78 -7.64
C LEU A 208 -6.84 -2.15 -7.10
N ARG A 209 -7.65 -1.61 -8.01
CA ARG A 209 -9.03 -1.26 -7.71
C ARG A 209 -9.93 -1.64 -8.90
N PRO A 210 -11.22 -1.83 -8.70
CA PRO A 210 -12.17 -1.92 -9.80
C PRO A 210 -12.04 -0.70 -10.71
N HIS A 211 -12.08 -0.93 -12.02
CA HIS A 211 -12.14 0.19 -12.96
C HIS A 211 -13.50 0.86 -12.87
N LEU A 212 -13.48 2.16 -12.62
CA LEU A 212 -14.67 2.97 -12.62
C LEU A 212 -14.82 3.62 -14.01
N GLU A 213 -15.88 3.29 -14.70
CA GLU A 213 -16.23 3.98 -15.95
C GLU A 213 -16.64 5.41 -15.62
N THR A 214 -15.93 6.36 -16.19
CA THR A 214 -16.24 7.78 -16.08
C THR A 214 -17.01 8.22 -17.32
N MET A 215 -18.12 8.91 -17.13
CA MET A 215 -18.90 9.56 -18.19
C MET A 215 -18.84 11.07 -17.99
N GLU A 216 -18.71 11.83 -19.06
CA GLU A 216 -18.89 13.28 -19.01
C GLU A 216 -20.32 13.62 -19.38
N LEU A 217 -21.01 14.33 -18.50
CA LEU A 217 -22.33 14.90 -18.73
C LEU A 217 -22.21 16.40 -18.96
N HIS A 218 -22.62 16.84 -20.14
CA HIS A 218 -22.72 18.26 -20.47
C HIS A 218 -24.16 18.71 -20.30
N ARG A 219 -24.38 19.69 -19.44
CA ARG A 219 -25.66 20.33 -19.23
C ARG A 219 -25.57 21.84 -19.50
N SER A 220 -26.69 22.51 -19.64
CA SER A 220 -26.74 23.96 -19.89
C SER A 220 -26.10 24.81 -18.78
N ASN A 221 -25.95 24.25 -17.57
CA ASN A 221 -25.35 24.88 -16.39
C ASN A 221 -23.92 24.39 -16.10
N GLY A 222 -23.30 23.56 -16.94
CA GLY A 222 -21.92 23.11 -16.75
C GLY A 222 -21.65 21.68 -17.21
N SER A 223 -20.41 21.31 -17.08
CA SER A 223 -19.92 19.94 -17.34
C SER A 223 -19.68 19.22 -16.03
N TYR A 224 -20.14 17.98 -15.96
CA TYR A 224 -20.00 17.12 -14.79
C TYR A 224 -19.31 15.84 -15.21
N ARG A 225 -18.35 15.39 -14.41
CA ARG A 225 -17.80 14.05 -14.51
C ARG A 225 -18.63 13.13 -13.62
N VAL A 226 -19.17 12.08 -14.20
CA VAL A 226 -19.90 11.03 -13.47
C VAL A 226 -19.04 9.79 -13.40
N GLN A 227 -18.81 9.29 -12.22
CA GLN A 227 -18.11 8.01 -12.03
C GLN A 227 -18.94 7.09 -11.15
N ARG A 228 -18.89 5.80 -11.44
CA ARG A 228 -19.55 4.79 -10.62
C ARG A 228 -18.69 4.53 -9.39
N VAL A 229 -19.25 4.65 -8.19
CA VAL A 229 -18.58 4.38 -6.92
C VAL A 229 -18.75 2.92 -6.54
N ASP A 230 -19.99 2.40 -6.71
CA ASP A 230 -20.34 1.01 -6.46
C ASP A 230 -21.50 0.56 -7.37
N HIS A 231 -22.14 -0.58 -7.08
CA HIS A 231 -23.25 -1.11 -7.89
C HIS A 231 -24.51 -0.24 -7.90
N GLU A 232 -24.67 0.57 -6.87
CA GLU A 232 -25.88 1.37 -6.64
C GLU A 232 -25.62 2.87 -6.54
N SER A 233 -24.35 3.30 -6.60
CA SER A 233 -23.98 4.70 -6.36
C SER A 233 -23.15 5.29 -7.48
N LEU A 234 -23.45 6.54 -7.82
CA LEU A 234 -22.68 7.37 -8.73
C LEU A 234 -22.17 8.60 -7.97
N GLU A 235 -20.96 9.02 -8.29
CA GLU A 235 -20.41 10.30 -7.88
C GLU A 235 -20.42 11.25 -9.08
N LEU A 236 -20.98 12.43 -8.89
CA LEU A 236 -20.98 13.53 -9.84
C LEU A 236 -19.96 14.56 -9.36
N ILE A 237 -19.01 14.91 -10.19
CA ILE A 237 -17.97 15.90 -9.89
C ILE A 237 -18.14 17.08 -10.87
N ASN A 238 -18.28 18.30 -10.35
CA ASN A 238 -18.35 19.50 -11.16
C ASN A 238 -16.95 19.99 -11.61
N ALA A 239 -16.88 21.04 -12.40
CA ALA A 239 -15.64 21.62 -12.90
C ALA A 239 -14.74 22.18 -11.78
N ASP A 240 -15.32 22.56 -10.66
CA ASP A 240 -14.62 23.11 -9.49
C ASP A 240 -14.11 22.02 -8.53
N GLY A 241 -14.40 20.74 -8.85
CA GLY A 241 -13.96 19.59 -8.06
C GLY A 241 -14.91 19.24 -6.90
N GLU A 242 -16.05 19.93 -6.77
CA GLU A 242 -17.07 19.55 -5.79
C GLU A 242 -17.77 18.28 -6.24
N SER A 243 -18.00 17.36 -5.32
CA SER A 243 -18.63 16.08 -5.63
C SER A 243 -19.92 15.83 -4.85
N LEU A 244 -20.84 15.10 -5.48
CA LEU A 244 -22.08 14.62 -4.91
C LEU A 244 -22.23 13.13 -5.20
N VAL A 245 -22.40 12.32 -4.17
CA VAL A 245 -22.73 10.90 -4.32
C VAL A 245 -24.24 10.73 -4.32
N THR A 246 -24.77 10.06 -5.34
CA THR A 246 -26.19 9.75 -5.48
C THR A 246 -26.40 8.26 -5.74
N HIS A 247 -27.53 7.72 -5.30
CA HIS A 247 -27.90 6.32 -5.54
C HIS A 247 -28.64 6.17 -6.87
N ILE A 248 -28.37 5.07 -7.56
CA ILE A 248 -29.08 4.68 -8.78
C ILE A 248 -30.39 4.03 -8.33
N ASN A 249 -31.51 4.74 -8.49
CA ASN A 249 -32.81 4.12 -8.31
C ASN A 249 -33.14 3.32 -9.57
N HIS A 250 -33.34 2.02 -9.42
CA HIS A 250 -33.75 1.11 -10.49
C HIS A 250 -35.30 1.16 -10.72
N GLU A 251 -35.94 2.26 -10.42
CA GLU A 251 -37.35 2.46 -10.74
C GLU A 251 -37.48 3.30 -12.04
N GLY A 252 -37.79 2.59 -13.14
CA GLY A 252 -38.09 3.22 -14.43
C GLY A 252 -37.97 2.27 -15.60
#